data_2ee9ab048e6476f8aac16557064656a5
#
_entry.id   2ee9ab048e6476f8aac16557064656a5
#
_cell.length_a   1.000
_cell.length_b   1.000
_cell.length_c   1.000
_cell.angle_alpha   90.00
_cell.angle_beta   90.00
_cell.angle_gamma   90.00
#
_symmetry.space_group_name_H-M   'P 1'
#
loop_
_entity.id
_entity.type
_entity.pdbx_description
1 polymer ?
#
loop_
_entity_poly.entity_id
_entity_poly.type
_entity_poly.pdbx_seq_one_letter_code
_entity_poly.pdbx_strand_id
1 'polypeptide(L)'
;MSRRAVGYGAMLVVLAVALLIGIRRADVPRNDQQRIDAIAKSLKCPVCTSESVYESRASISLDIKDEIAREVHAGQSATGIKAQLASRFGQESLLLPPRSGVAGLVWALPGVVLVLAIAGLVVAFRRWRAL
;
A
#
# COMPACT_ATOMS: atom_id res chain seq x y z
N MET A 1 38.54 0.44 -10.31
CA MET A 1 37.38 0.52 -9.39
C MET A 1 37.72 -0.25 -8.13
N SER A 2 37.74 0.40 -6.99
CA SER A 2 37.98 -0.31 -5.73
C SER A 2 36.86 -1.33 -5.50
N ARG A 3 37.17 -2.61 -5.37
CA ARG A 3 36.23 -3.72 -5.06
C ARG A 3 35.31 -3.33 -3.86
N ARG A 4 35.79 -2.48 -2.98
CA ARG A 4 35.05 -1.97 -1.81
C ARG A 4 33.89 -1.03 -2.20
N ALA A 5 34.04 -0.15 -3.21
CA ALA A 5 32.96 0.75 -3.64
C ALA A 5 31.79 -0.01 -4.33
N VAL A 6 32.09 -1.08 -5.05
CA VAL A 6 31.06 -1.96 -5.64
C VAL A 6 30.33 -2.72 -4.52
N GLY A 7 31.06 -3.17 -3.49
CA GLY A 7 30.47 -3.86 -2.34
C GLY A 7 29.49 -2.99 -1.56
N TYR A 8 29.83 -1.73 -1.26
CA TYR A 8 28.92 -0.80 -0.57
C TYR A 8 27.68 -0.49 -1.41
N GLY A 9 27.82 -0.31 -2.74
CA GLY A 9 26.68 -0.08 -3.63
C GLY A 9 25.72 -1.28 -3.64
N ALA A 10 26.24 -2.49 -3.75
CA ALA A 10 25.43 -3.70 -3.70
C ALA A 10 24.72 -3.86 -2.34
N MET A 11 25.42 -3.59 -1.24
CA MET A 11 24.85 -3.68 0.11
C MET A 11 23.69 -2.68 0.30
N LEU A 12 23.83 -1.45 -0.18
CA LEU A 12 22.75 -0.44 -0.12
C LEU A 12 21.52 -0.86 -0.93
N VAL A 13 21.72 -1.44 -2.11
CA VAL A 13 20.61 -1.96 -2.95
C VAL A 13 19.90 -3.10 -2.23
N VAL A 14 20.64 -4.06 -1.66
CA VAL A 14 20.07 -5.17 -0.89
C VAL A 14 19.29 -4.65 0.32
N LEU A 15 19.85 -3.68 1.06
CA LEU A 15 19.16 -3.07 2.20
C LEU A 15 17.87 -2.36 1.78
N ALA A 16 17.89 -1.58 0.69
CA ALA A 16 16.70 -0.90 0.17
C ALA A 16 15.62 -1.89 -0.26
N VAL A 17 15.99 -2.98 -0.95
CA VAL A 17 15.06 -4.03 -1.34
C VAL A 17 14.50 -4.76 -0.12
N ALA A 18 15.33 -5.07 0.87
CA ALA A 18 14.89 -5.72 2.12
C ALA A 18 13.91 -4.83 2.90
N LEU A 19 14.16 -3.51 2.99
CA LEU A 19 13.24 -2.55 3.60
C LEU A 19 11.91 -2.47 2.86
N LEU A 20 11.92 -2.41 1.53
CA LEU A 20 10.69 -2.38 0.73
C LEU A 20 9.85 -3.66 0.90
N ILE A 21 10.50 -4.83 0.96
CA ILE A 21 9.82 -6.11 1.21
C ILE A 21 9.29 -6.15 2.65
N GLY A 22 10.07 -5.67 3.62
CA GLY A 22 9.69 -5.62 5.03
C GLY A 22 8.46 -4.76 5.28
N ILE A 23 8.40 -3.57 4.69
CA ILE A 23 7.24 -2.66 4.79
C ILE A 23 5.98 -3.32 4.19
N ARG A 24 6.10 -4.02 3.06
CA ARG A 24 4.94 -4.71 2.44
C ARG A 24 4.43 -5.89 3.26
N ARG A 25 5.29 -6.56 4.04
CA ARG A 25 4.91 -7.72 4.87
C ARG A 25 4.30 -7.33 6.21
N ALA A 26 4.60 -6.14 6.72
CA ALA A 26 4.14 -5.69 8.04
C ALA A 26 2.60 -5.57 8.13
N ASP A 27 1.92 -5.33 7.00
CA ASP A 27 0.48 -5.07 6.96
C ASP A 27 -0.36 -6.27 6.48
N VAL A 28 0.21 -7.47 6.39
CA VAL A 28 -0.56 -8.66 5.98
C VAL A 28 -1.38 -9.17 7.19
N PRO A 29 -2.72 -9.06 7.15
CA PRO A 29 -3.57 -9.57 8.23
C PRO A 29 -3.41 -11.08 8.38
N ARG A 30 -3.23 -11.54 9.63
CA ARG A 30 -2.97 -12.95 9.94
C ARG A 30 -4.21 -13.74 10.29
N ASN A 31 -5.29 -13.06 10.67
CA ASN A 31 -6.57 -13.66 11.02
C ASN A 31 -7.73 -12.86 10.45
N ASP A 32 -8.93 -13.44 10.46
CA ASP A 32 -10.13 -12.82 9.90
C ASP A 32 -10.49 -11.50 10.58
N GLN A 33 -10.34 -11.39 11.89
CA GLN A 33 -10.61 -10.14 12.61
C GLN A 33 -9.68 -9.01 12.13
N GLN A 34 -8.40 -9.28 11.99
CA GLN A 34 -7.44 -8.29 11.44
C GLN A 34 -7.76 -7.91 9.99
N ARG A 35 -8.29 -8.85 9.20
CA ARG A 35 -8.74 -8.59 7.83
C ARG A 35 -9.96 -7.68 7.81
N ILE A 36 -10.96 -7.96 8.65
CA ILE A 36 -12.16 -7.14 8.83
C ILE A 36 -11.76 -5.72 9.23
N ASP A 37 -10.93 -5.57 10.25
CA ASP A 37 -10.46 -4.28 10.75
C ASP A 37 -9.69 -3.49 9.69
N ALA A 38 -8.80 -4.16 8.93
CA ALA A 38 -8.03 -3.52 7.85
C ALA A 38 -8.92 -3.04 6.70
N ILE A 39 -9.97 -3.80 6.34
CA ILE A 39 -10.95 -3.38 5.35
C ILE A 39 -11.75 -2.20 5.87
N ALA A 40 -12.30 -2.27 7.08
CA ALA A 40 -13.11 -1.22 7.70
C ALA A 40 -12.32 0.10 7.85
N LYS A 41 -11.03 0.04 8.21
CA LYS A 41 -10.12 1.21 8.28
C LYS A 41 -9.87 1.86 6.92
N SER A 42 -9.97 1.10 5.83
CA SER A 42 -9.73 1.61 4.47
C SER A 42 -10.97 2.22 3.81
N LEU A 43 -12.12 2.16 4.48
CA LEU A 43 -13.40 2.67 3.99
C LEU A 43 -13.83 3.89 4.81
N LYS A 44 -14.27 4.94 4.11
CA LYS A 44 -14.85 6.13 4.70
C LYS A 44 -16.31 5.85 5.10
N CYS A 45 -16.70 6.30 6.26
CA CYS A 45 -18.11 6.29 6.67
C CYS A 45 -18.93 7.22 5.76
N PRO A 46 -19.98 6.73 5.09
CA PRO A 46 -20.71 7.53 4.09
C PRO A 46 -21.51 8.70 4.68
N VAL A 47 -21.84 8.67 5.96
CA VAL A 47 -22.63 9.70 6.67
C VAL A 47 -21.81 10.54 7.66
N CYS A 48 -20.49 10.23 7.78
CA CYS A 48 -19.61 10.91 8.74
C CYS A 48 -18.67 11.88 7.99
N THR A 49 -18.22 12.94 8.67
CA THR A 49 -17.44 13.99 7.99
C THR A 49 -16.03 13.56 7.64
N SER A 50 -15.36 12.74 8.46
CA SER A 50 -13.93 12.37 8.25
C SER A 50 -13.53 11.07 8.94
N GLU A 51 -14.48 10.24 9.37
CA GLU A 51 -14.21 9.00 10.08
C GLU A 51 -14.18 7.80 9.13
N SER A 52 -13.37 6.80 9.46
CA SER A 52 -13.43 5.50 8.81
C SER A 52 -14.64 4.69 9.32
N VAL A 53 -15.06 3.70 8.54
CA VAL A 53 -16.07 2.72 8.97
C VAL A 53 -15.63 2.04 10.28
N TYR A 54 -14.32 1.82 10.47
CA TYR A 54 -13.78 1.21 11.69
C TYR A 54 -14.02 2.05 12.94
N GLU A 55 -13.80 3.36 12.86
CA GLU A 55 -13.90 4.29 14.00
C GLU A 55 -15.34 4.70 14.30
N SER A 56 -16.15 4.79 13.25
CA SER A 56 -17.53 5.26 13.36
C SER A 56 -18.44 4.28 14.12
N ARG A 57 -19.34 4.87 14.93
CA ARG A 57 -20.41 4.18 15.65
C ARG A 57 -21.79 4.42 15.05
N ALA A 58 -21.88 5.06 13.89
CA ALA A 58 -23.12 5.24 13.16
C ALA A 58 -23.72 3.87 12.78
N SER A 59 -25.04 3.74 12.78
CA SER A 59 -25.73 2.48 12.47
C SER A 59 -25.27 1.91 11.12
N ILE A 60 -25.18 2.75 10.10
CA ILE A 60 -24.71 2.35 8.77
C ILE A 60 -23.28 1.79 8.79
N SER A 61 -22.39 2.32 9.65
CA SER A 61 -21.02 1.79 9.79
C SER A 61 -20.99 0.45 10.50
N LEU A 62 -21.91 0.20 11.43
CA LEU A 62 -22.05 -1.11 12.07
C LEU A 62 -22.58 -2.14 11.06
N ASP A 63 -23.57 -1.80 10.26
CA ASP A 63 -24.12 -2.66 9.20
C ASP A 63 -23.04 -3.01 8.15
N ILE A 64 -22.20 -2.03 7.76
CA ILE A 64 -21.08 -2.26 6.84
C ILE A 64 -20.02 -3.19 7.48
N LYS A 65 -19.71 -3.02 8.77
CA LYS A 65 -18.79 -3.94 9.48
C LYS A 65 -19.29 -5.36 9.50
N ASP A 66 -20.59 -5.56 9.74
CA ASP A 66 -21.22 -6.87 9.74
C ASP A 66 -21.23 -7.49 8.33
N GLU A 67 -21.45 -6.69 7.29
CA GLU A 67 -21.34 -7.14 5.90
C GLU A 67 -19.90 -7.58 5.58
N ILE A 68 -18.89 -6.75 5.94
CA ILE A 68 -17.47 -7.10 5.77
C ILE A 68 -17.14 -8.41 6.49
N ALA A 69 -17.62 -8.61 7.72
CA ALA A 69 -17.38 -9.82 8.48
C ALA A 69 -17.95 -11.05 7.78
N ARG A 70 -19.20 -10.98 7.30
CA ARG A 70 -19.84 -12.08 6.54
C ARG A 70 -19.02 -12.45 5.29
N GLU A 71 -18.59 -11.46 4.52
CA GLU A 71 -17.86 -11.66 3.28
C GLU A 71 -16.44 -12.22 3.52
N VAL A 72 -15.76 -11.75 4.60
CA VAL A 72 -14.46 -12.30 5.01
C VAL A 72 -14.60 -13.76 5.43
N HIS A 73 -15.63 -14.11 6.22
CA HIS A 73 -15.90 -15.49 6.62
C HIS A 73 -16.33 -16.39 5.44
N ALA A 74 -16.95 -15.81 4.40
CA ALA A 74 -17.23 -16.48 3.14
C ALA A 74 -15.99 -16.68 2.25
N GLY A 75 -14.81 -16.21 2.70
CA GLY A 75 -13.54 -16.37 1.99
C GLY A 75 -13.32 -15.36 0.86
N GLN A 76 -14.13 -14.31 0.75
CA GLN A 76 -13.96 -13.29 -0.26
C GLN A 76 -12.64 -12.51 -0.07
N SER A 77 -12.05 -12.05 -1.19
CA SER A 77 -10.85 -11.26 -1.14
C SER A 77 -11.14 -9.83 -0.67
N ALA A 78 -10.20 -9.23 0.07
CA ALA A 78 -10.33 -7.83 0.52
C ALA A 78 -10.55 -6.84 -0.65
N THR A 79 -9.98 -7.14 -1.83
CA THR A 79 -10.16 -6.33 -3.04
C THR A 79 -11.59 -6.45 -3.58
N GLY A 80 -12.17 -7.66 -3.57
CA GLY A 80 -13.54 -7.89 -3.99
C GLY A 80 -14.54 -7.18 -3.09
N ILE A 81 -14.38 -7.32 -1.77
CA ILE A 81 -15.24 -6.66 -0.78
C ILE A 81 -15.20 -5.13 -0.95
N LYS A 82 -14.00 -4.55 -1.09
CA LYS A 82 -13.85 -3.10 -1.33
C LYS A 82 -14.48 -2.65 -2.64
N ALA A 83 -14.32 -3.40 -3.72
CA ALA A 83 -14.94 -3.08 -5.01
C ALA A 83 -16.47 -3.13 -4.93
N GLN A 84 -17.04 -4.11 -4.25
CA GLN A 84 -18.47 -4.23 -4.02
C GLN A 84 -19.03 -3.06 -3.22
N LEU A 85 -18.37 -2.70 -2.11
CA LEU A 85 -18.77 -1.57 -1.28
C LEU A 85 -18.61 -0.24 -2.02
N ALA A 86 -17.52 -0.06 -2.80
CA ALA A 86 -17.32 1.13 -3.63
C ALA A 86 -18.35 1.27 -4.75
N SER A 87 -18.88 0.18 -5.30
CA SER A 87 -19.97 0.24 -6.29
C SER A 87 -21.31 0.69 -5.68
N ARG A 88 -21.53 0.44 -4.38
CA ARG A 88 -22.76 0.82 -3.66
C ARG A 88 -22.71 2.21 -3.04
N PHE A 89 -21.56 2.59 -2.49
CA PHE A 89 -21.37 3.84 -1.73
C PHE A 89 -20.54 4.90 -2.46
N GLY A 90 -20.11 4.63 -3.70
CA GLY A 90 -19.26 5.50 -4.50
C GLY A 90 -17.76 5.24 -4.31
N GLN A 91 -16.96 5.58 -5.32
CA GLN A 91 -15.50 5.41 -5.29
C GLN A 91 -14.82 6.29 -4.22
N GLU A 92 -15.42 7.40 -3.86
CA GLU A 92 -14.99 8.30 -2.79
C GLU A 92 -15.10 7.68 -1.38
N SER A 93 -15.78 6.54 -1.24
CA SER A 93 -15.81 5.78 0.01
C SER A 93 -14.50 5.07 0.32
N LEU A 94 -13.60 4.96 -0.67
CA LEU A 94 -12.26 4.40 -0.47
C LEU A 94 -11.30 5.48 0.01
N LEU A 95 -10.76 5.34 1.22
CA LEU A 95 -9.77 6.27 1.78
C LEU A 95 -8.42 6.20 1.05
N LEU A 96 -8.13 5.07 0.41
CA LEU A 96 -6.92 4.86 -0.38
C LEU A 96 -7.30 4.47 -1.80
N PRO A 97 -6.71 5.09 -2.83
CA PRO A 97 -6.97 4.71 -4.21
C PRO A 97 -6.58 3.24 -4.43
N PRO A 98 -7.35 2.51 -5.25
CA PRO A 98 -7.02 1.13 -5.58
C PRO A 98 -5.62 1.06 -6.20
N ARG A 99 -4.84 0.05 -5.79
CA ARG A 99 -3.47 -0.15 -6.31
C ARG A 99 -3.44 -0.75 -7.73
N SER A 100 -4.60 -0.88 -8.38
CA SER A 100 -4.78 -1.44 -9.72
C SER A 100 -5.05 -0.36 -10.75
N GLY A 101 -4.70 -0.63 -12.01
CA GLY A 101 -4.89 0.30 -13.11
C GLY A 101 -3.96 1.52 -13.05
N VAL A 102 -4.43 2.65 -13.59
CA VAL A 102 -3.66 3.92 -13.67
C VAL A 102 -3.26 4.43 -12.27
N ALA A 103 -4.08 4.18 -11.25
CA ALA A 103 -3.76 4.54 -9.87
C ALA A 103 -2.54 3.78 -9.32
N GLY A 104 -2.21 2.60 -9.85
CA GLY A 104 -0.99 1.86 -9.52
C GLY A 104 0.30 2.59 -9.92
N LEU A 105 0.25 3.43 -10.96
CA LEU A 105 1.39 4.25 -11.40
C LEU A 105 1.84 5.25 -10.32
N VAL A 106 0.91 5.78 -9.54
CA VAL A 106 1.21 6.70 -8.42
C VAL A 106 2.11 6.02 -7.39
N TRP A 107 1.93 4.71 -7.20
CA TRP A 107 2.74 3.92 -6.26
C TRP A 107 4.07 3.44 -6.85
N ALA A 108 4.15 3.31 -8.18
CA ALA A 108 5.38 2.93 -8.88
C ALA A 108 6.34 4.12 -9.07
N LEU A 109 5.80 5.34 -9.21
CA LEU A 109 6.55 6.54 -9.55
C LEU A 109 7.70 6.84 -8.57
N PRO A 110 7.51 6.85 -7.24
CA PRO A 110 8.62 7.10 -6.30
C PRO A 110 9.72 6.03 -6.38
N GLY A 111 9.35 4.78 -6.70
CA GLY A 111 10.34 3.72 -6.90
C GLY A 111 11.19 3.95 -8.15
N VAL A 112 10.57 4.34 -9.25
CA VAL A 112 11.27 4.66 -10.51
C VAL A 112 12.20 5.86 -10.32
N VAL A 113 11.73 6.94 -9.69
CA VAL A 113 12.54 8.13 -9.40
C VAL A 113 13.76 7.77 -8.54
N LEU A 114 13.59 6.94 -7.53
CA LEU A 114 14.69 6.49 -6.67
C LEU A 114 15.74 5.70 -7.46
N VAL A 115 15.32 4.79 -8.32
CA VAL A 115 16.23 4.00 -9.18
C VAL A 115 17.01 4.91 -10.13
N LEU A 116 16.34 5.87 -10.78
CA LEU A 116 16.99 6.83 -11.68
C LEU A 116 17.97 7.74 -10.94
N ALA A 117 17.64 8.20 -9.73
CA ALA A 117 18.51 9.00 -8.90
C ALA A 117 19.79 8.24 -8.52
N ILE A 118 19.66 6.97 -8.10
CA ILE A 118 20.81 6.13 -7.77
C ILE A 118 21.67 5.87 -9.01
N ALA A 119 21.06 5.56 -10.15
CA ALA A 119 21.77 5.34 -11.40
C ALA A 119 22.52 6.60 -11.85
N GLY A 120 21.90 7.78 -11.79
CA GLY A 120 22.53 9.06 -12.09
C GLY A 120 23.70 9.36 -11.17
N LEU A 121 23.56 9.11 -9.88
CA LEU A 121 24.63 9.28 -8.90
C LEU A 121 25.84 8.37 -9.20
N VAL A 122 25.58 7.10 -9.51
CA VAL A 122 26.64 6.15 -9.88
C VAL A 122 27.37 6.60 -11.15
N VAL A 123 26.64 7.07 -12.16
CA VAL A 123 27.24 7.58 -13.40
C VAL A 123 28.07 8.83 -13.13
N ALA A 124 27.56 9.78 -12.34
CA ALA A 124 28.27 11.00 -11.97
C ALA A 124 29.58 10.69 -11.24
N PHE A 125 29.55 9.81 -10.23
CA PHE A 125 30.76 9.39 -9.52
C PHE A 125 31.77 8.64 -10.41
N ARG A 126 31.30 7.87 -11.37
CA ARG A 126 32.18 7.21 -12.35
C ARG A 126 32.88 8.21 -13.27
N ARG A 127 32.17 9.25 -13.71
CA ARG A 127 32.76 10.31 -14.56
C ARG A 127 33.79 11.15 -13.79
N TRP A 128 33.50 11.52 -12.54
CA TRP A 128 34.43 12.29 -11.71
C TRP A 128 35.72 11.52 -11.35
N ARG A 129 35.68 10.20 -11.33
CA ARG A 129 36.88 9.38 -11.08
C ARG A 129 37.68 9.07 -12.35
N ALA A 130 37.15 9.40 -13.52
CA ALA A 130 37.82 9.21 -14.81
C ALA A 130 38.53 10.49 -15.29
N LEU A 131 38.33 11.62 -14.59
CA LEU A 131 39.05 12.88 -14.76
C LEU A 131 40.20 12.98 -13.76
#